data_266876290281a42d86b98d2da7b8e6b4
#
_entry.id   266876290281a42d86b98d2da7b8e6b4
#
_cell.length_a   1.000
_cell.length_b   1.000
_cell.length_c   1.000
_cell.angle_alpha   90.00
_cell.angle_beta   90.00
_cell.angle_gamma   90.00
#
_symmetry.space_group_name_H-M   'P 1'
#
loop_
_entity.id
_entity.type
_entity.pdbx_description
1 polymer ?
#
loop_
_entity_poly.entity_id
_entity_poly.type
_entity_poly.pdbx_seq_one_letter_code
_entity_poly.pdbx_strand_id
1 'polypeptide(L)'
;MIAFTQETPPKVEEIVKHLALVRLRQKKNFFMLIVGPPGSGKSYTALKFAETIDPNFSPKEQVIYQPWQFKEVFEKLENSRKRVLIFDEAHVTIPSRRWFSFVNLSINTIMSTFRQVKQLAVFFVAPTHNWIDKQARGLFEYYCVVEKRLTESGTRVFCQLYQIGFNYWDLRDQMPYLKKIRFIWNGKIYRCGPMDVEPPSERVVKEYEEMSLQFKRNILLEETLKLTGGEKDGKRRK
;
A
#
# COMPACT_ATOMS: atom_id res chain seq x y z
N MET A 1 10.05 -16.58 -11.85
CA MET A 1 11.18 -16.22 -10.95
C MET A 1 11.82 -14.99 -11.54
N ILE A 2 12.24 -14.01 -10.71
CA ILE A 2 12.85 -12.75 -11.15
C ILE A 2 14.35 -12.96 -11.26
N ALA A 3 15.01 -12.47 -12.31
CA ALA A 3 16.46 -12.56 -12.48
C ALA A 3 17.10 -11.16 -12.56
N PHE A 4 18.22 -10.98 -11.89
CA PHE A 4 19.05 -9.79 -11.89
C PHE A 4 20.48 -10.16 -12.30
N THR A 5 21.07 -9.32 -13.15
CA THR A 5 22.44 -9.52 -13.68
C THR A 5 23.41 -8.43 -13.26
N GLN A 6 22.99 -7.54 -12.34
CA GLN A 6 23.83 -6.45 -11.85
C GLN A 6 24.91 -6.95 -10.88
N GLU A 7 26.01 -6.19 -10.75
CA GLU A 7 27.15 -6.55 -9.91
C GLU A 7 26.79 -6.63 -8.41
N THR A 8 25.92 -5.73 -7.95
CA THR A 8 25.47 -5.68 -6.55
C THR A 8 24.14 -6.43 -6.37
N PRO A 9 23.85 -7.00 -5.18
CA PRO A 9 22.55 -7.59 -4.91
C PRO A 9 21.42 -6.57 -5.13
N PRO A 10 20.26 -7.00 -5.68
CA PRO A 10 19.16 -6.08 -5.91
C PRO A 10 18.61 -5.53 -4.59
N LYS A 11 18.33 -4.23 -4.56
CA LYS A 11 17.61 -3.60 -3.45
C LYS A 11 16.16 -4.07 -3.44
N VAL A 12 15.50 -3.96 -2.28
CA VAL A 12 14.11 -4.42 -2.15
C VAL A 12 13.14 -3.68 -3.06
N GLU A 13 13.34 -2.37 -3.24
CA GLU A 13 12.53 -1.55 -4.15
C GLU A 13 12.70 -1.95 -5.63
N GLU A 14 13.86 -2.44 -6.03
CA GLU A 14 14.09 -2.97 -7.38
C GLU A 14 13.34 -4.30 -7.59
N ILE A 15 13.32 -5.16 -6.57
CA ILE A 15 12.53 -6.38 -6.58
C ILE A 15 11.04 -6.06 -6.73
N VAL A 16 10.52 -5.11 -5.95
CA VAL A 16 9.11 -4.68 -6.02
C VAL A 16 8.80 -4.06 -7.37
N LYS A 17 9.66 -3.18 -7.90
CA LYS A 17 9.53 -2.61 -9.25
C LYS A 17 9.43 -3.71 -10.30
N HIS A 18 10.32 -4.69 -10.25
CA HIS A 18 10.31 -5.78 -11.23
C HIS A 18 9.01 -6.59 -11.16
N LEU A 19 8.56 -6.96 -9.94
CA LEU A 19 7.28 -7.65 -9.74
C LEU A 19 6.11 -6.86 -10.33
N ALA A 20 6.03 -5.56 -10.02
CA ALA A 20 5.00 -4.69 -10.53
C ALA A 20 5.03 -4.60 -12.07
N LEU A 21 6.19 -4.32 -12.66
CA LEU A 21 6.32 -4.20 -14.10
C LEU A 21 5.98 -5.48 -14.86
N VAL A 22 6.36 -6.66 -14.33
CA VAL A 22 5.96 -7.95 -14.91
C VAL A 22 4.44 -8.09 -14.94
N ARG A 23 3.75 -7.74 -13.87
CA ARG A 23 2.29 -7.78 -13.81
C ARG A 23 1.65 -6.81 -14.81
N LEU A 24 2.12 -5.56 -14.83
CA LEU A 24 1.61 -4.53 -15.74
C LEU A 24 1.81 -4.91 -17.21
N ARG A 25 2.95 -5.53 -17.57
CA ARG A 25 3.21 -6.06 -18.93
C ARG A 25 2.26 -7.21 -19.29
N GLN A 26 1.84 -8.01 -18.31
CA GLN A 26 0.84 -9.07 -18.49
C GLN A 26 -0.61 -8.54 -18.54
N LYS A 27 -0.80 -7.23 -18.63
CA LYS A 27 -2.11 -6.56 -18.56
C LYS A 27 -2.90 -6.90 -17.29
N LYS A 28 -2.18 -7.02 -16.16
CA LYS A 28 -2.73 -7.29 -14.82
C LYS A 28 -2.34 -6.17 -13.87
N ASN A 29 -3.23 -5.85 -12.94
CA ASN A 29 -2.88 -4.98 -11.84
C ASN A 29 -1.90 -5.66 -10.89
N PHE A 30 -1.15 -4.85 -10.15
CA PHE A 30 -0.28 -5.29 -9.08
C PHE A 30 -0.85 -4.77 -7.76
N PHE A 31 -1.19 -5.66 -6.83
CA PHE A 31 -1.73 -5.29 -5.52
C PHE A 31 -0.79 -5.77 -4.41
N MET A 32 -0.32 -4.83 -3.60
CA MET A 32 0.52 -5.11 -2.43
C MET A 32 -0.09 -4.52 -1.18
N LEU A 33 -0.17 -5.34 -0.13
CA LEU A 33 -0.51 -4.90 1.21
C LEU A 33 0.77 -4.67 2.01
N ILE A 34 0.93 -3.47 2.58
CA ILE A 34 2.05 -3.08 3.42
C ILE A 34 1.56 -2.92 4.85
N VAL A 35 2.12 -3.69 5.76
CA VAL A 35 1.72 -3.69 7.18
C VAL A 35 2.91 -3.54 8.10
N GLY A 36 2.63 -3.14 9.34
CA GLY A 36 3.62 -3.00 10.42
C GLY A 36 3.08 -2.13 11.54
N PRO A 37 3.73 -2.10 12.70
CA PRO A 37 3.27 -1.29 13.84
C PRO A 37 3.28 0.20 13.52
N PRO A 38 2.55 1.03 14.28
CA PRO A 38 2.62 2.48 14.17
C PRO A 38 4.08 2.97 14.23
N GLY A 39 4.42 3.94 13.38
CA GLY A 39 5.78 4.48 13.34
C GLY A 39 6.85 3.57 12.73
N SER A 40 6.51 2.41 12.15
CA SER A 40 7.48 1.48 11.54
C SER A 40 8.05 1.94 10.19
N GLY A 41 7.50 2.99 9.57
CA GLY A 41 7.93 3.46 8.26
C GLY A 41 7.12 2.93 7.07
N LYS A 42 5.93 2.36 7.30
CA LYS A 42 5.07 1.80 6.24
C LYS A 42 4.79 2.76 5.09
N SER A 43 4.32 3.97 5.43
CA SER A 43 4.00 4.99 4.43
C SER A 43 5.22 5.38 3.61
N TYR A 44 6.36 5.60 4.25
CA TYR A 44 7.61 5.87 3.54
C TYR A 44 8.07 4.71 2.66
N THR A 45 7.87 3.47 3.11
CA THR A 45 8.13 2.27 2.30
C THR A 45 7.24 2.26 1.05
N ALA A 46 5.94 2.56 1.21
CA ALA A 46 5.01 2.65 0.08
C ALA A 46 5.41 3.75 -0.91
N LEU A 47 5.77 4.94 -0.39
CA LEU A 47 6.25 6.07 -1.20
C LEU A 47 7.52 5.72 -1.97
N LYS A 48 8.50 5.05 -1.31
CA LYS A 48 9.74 4.61 -1.97
C LYS A 48 9.46 3.61 -3.09
N PHE A 49 8.60 2.64 -2.86
CA PHE A 49 8.21 1.68 -3.90
C PHE A 49 7.50 2.38 -5.07
N ALA A 50 6.59 3.31 -4.75
CA ALA A 50 5.85 4.09 -5.76
C ALA A 50 6.79 4.92 -6.64
N GLU A 51 7.69 5.69 -6.03
CA GLU A 51 8.69 6.51 -6.72
C GLU A 51 9.64 5.65 -7.60
N THR A 52 10.02 4.47 -7.11
CA THR A 52 10.91 3.57 -7.85
C THR A 52 10.21 2.97 -9.09
N ILE A 53 8.89 2.74 -9.02
CA ILE A 53 8.09 2.26 -10.15
C ILE A 53 7.79 3.38 -11.14
N ASP A 54 7.40 4.55 -10.63
CA ASP A 54 7.04 5.73 -11.41
C ASP A 54 7.90 6.92 -10.98
N PRO A 55 8.94 7.29 -11.74
CA PRO A 55 9.80 8.44 -11.40
C PRO A 55 9.05 9.78 -11.32
N ASN A 56 7.87 9.88 -11.98
CA ASN A 56 7.00 11.05 -11.93
C ASN A 56 5.91 10.94 -10.85
N PHE A 57 6.08 10.03 -9.91
CA PHE A 57 5.16 9.86 -8.79
C PHE A 57 5.02 11.18 -7.99
N SER A 58 3.77 11.56 -7.72
CA SER A 58 3.43 12.71 -6.89
C SER A 58 2.40 12.27 -5.83
N PRO A 59 2.72 12.38 -4.54
CA PRO A 59 1.77 12.12 -3.47
C PRO A 59 0.45 12.86 -3.65
N LYS A 60 0.45 14.14 -4.06
CA LYS A 60 -0.75 14.98 -4.25
C LYS A 60 -1.76 14.41 -5.26
N GLU A 61 -1.27 13.59 -6.19
CA GLU A 61 -2.11 13.05 -7.27
C GLU A 61 -2.37 11.55 -7.15
N GLN A 62 -1.59 10.84 -6.31
CA GLN A 62 -1.56 9.38 -6.31
C GLN A 62 -1.68 8.76 -4.91
N VAL A 63 -1.86 9.56 -3.85
CA VAL A 63 -2.14 9.07 -2.49
C VAL A 63 -3.58 9.38 -2.10
N ILE A 64 -4.30 8.37 -1.63
CA ILE A 64 -5.68 8.45 -1.17
C ILE A 64 -5.71 8.19 0.33
N TYR A 65 -6.21 9.15 1.08
CA TYR A 65 -6.48 9.04 2.52
C TYR A 65 -7.95 8.75 2.82
N GLN A 66 -8.86 9.13 1.90
CA GLN A 66 -10.29 9.09 2.11
C GLN A 66 -11.03 8.52 0.91
N PRO A 67 -12.13 7.76 1.12
CA PRO A 67 -12.87 7.12 0.04
C PRO A 67 -13.37 8.07 -1.05
N TRP A 68 -13.78 9.29 -0.68
CA TRP A 68 -14.30 10.24 -1.67
C TRP A 68 -13.23 10.79 -2.62
N GLN A 69 -11.95 10.77 -2.23
CA GLN A 69 -10.85 11.17 -3.10
C GLN A 69 -10.65 10.19 -4.26
N PHE A 70 -11.17 8.98 -4.11
CA PHE A 70 -10.96 7.89 -5.06
C PHE A 70 -11.38 8.27 -6.48
N LYS A 71 -12.59 8.86 -6.63
CA LYS A 71 -13.13 9.22 -7.93
C LYS A 71 -12.24 10.26 -8.64
N GLU A 72 -11.91 11.34 -7.94
CA GLU A 72 -11.08 12.43 -8.49
C GLU A 72 -9.68 11.96 -8.87
N VAL A 73 -9.01 11.22 -7.97
CA VAL A 73 -7.67 10.69 -8.23
C VAL A 73 -7.71 9.73 -9.42
N PHE A 74 -8.77 8.97 -9.53
CA PHE A 74 -8.95 7.98 -10.56
C PHE A 74 -9.14 8.59 -11.95
N GLU A 75 -9.98 9.61 -12.08
CA GLU A 75 -10.19 10.38 -13.32
C GLU A 75 -8.88 11.05 -13.79
N LYS A 76 -8.09 11.58 -12.86
CA LYS A 76 -6.75 12.12 -13.17
C LYS A 76 -5.78 11.03 -13.64
N LEU A 77 -5.79 9.86 -13.01
CA LEU A 77 -4.93 8.75 -13.41
C LEU A 77 -5.28 8.21 -14.78
N GLU A 78 -6.57 8.10 -15.12
CA GLU A 78 -7.02 7.58 -16.42
C GLU A 78 -6.41 8.35 -17.58
N ASN A 79 -6.38 9.67 -17.48
CA ASN A 79 -5.90 10.59 -18.51
C ASN A 79 -4.37 10.88 -18.43
N SER A 80 -3.65 10.22 -17.53
CA SER A 80 -2.22 10.44 -17.31
C SER A 80 -1.38 9.22 -17.71
N ARG A 81 -0.04 9.36 -17.73
CA ARG A 81 0.89 8.24 -17.87
C ARG A 81 1.21 7.54 -16.53
N LYS A 82 0.70 8.07 -15.42
CA LYS A 82 0.94 7.55 -14.07
C LYS A 82 0.26 6.21 -13.85
N ARG A 83 0.95 5.28 -13.19
CA ARG A 83 0.47 3.90 -13.01
C ARG A 83 0.55 3.40 -11.58
N VAL A 84 0.78 4.29 -10.62
CA VAL A 84 0.90 3.93 -9.20
C VAL A 84 -0.19 4.63 -8.39
N LEU A 85 -0.74 3.92 -7.40
CA LEU A 85 -1.72 4.44 -6.47
C LEU A 85 -1.42 3.93 -5.07
N ILE A 86 -1.51 4.78 -4.06
CA ILE A 86 -1.35 4.42 -2.65
C ILE A 86 -2.63 4.73 -1.90
N PHE A 87 -3.14 3.78 -1.13
CA PHE A 87 -4.16 3.98 -0.10
C PHE A 87 -3.47 4.00 1.26
N ASP A 88 -3.42 5.16 1.90
CA ASP A 88 -2.70 5.35 3.16
C ASP A 88 -3.61 5.93 4.25
N GLU A 89 -3.39 5.50 5.50
CA GLU A 89 -4.11 5.96 6.70
C GLU A 89 -5.66 5.97 6.62
N ALA A 90 -6.25 5.44 5.58
CA ALA A 90 -7.71 5.44 5.38
C ALA A 90 -8.48 4.71 6.50
N HIS A 91 -7.77 3.95 7.35
CA HIS A 91 -8.33 3.30 8.54
C HIS A 91 -8.60 4.27 9.70
N VAL A 92 -8.00 5.46 9.71
CA VAL A 92 -8.12 6.42 10.82
C VAL A 92 -9.52 7.05 10.88
N THR A 93 -10.16 7.25 9.73
CA THR A 93 -11.45 7.94 9.62
C THR A 93 -12.63 7.02 9.36
N ILE A 94 -12.37 5.75 9.05
CA ILE A 94 -13.42 4.81 8.69
C ILE A 94 -13.44 3.67 9.71
N PRO A 95 -14.59 3.39 10.37
CA PRO A 95 -14.73 2.19 11.19
C PRO A 95 -14.28 0.94 10.41
N SER A 96 -13.60 0.01 11.06
CA SER A 96 -12.97 -1.14 10.43
C SER A 96 -13.87 -1.87 9.42
N ARG A 97 -15.15 -2.08 9.74
CA ARG A 97 -16.12 -2.71 8.82
C ARG A 97 -16.36 -1.90 7.54
N ARG A 98 -16.44 -0.57 7.63
CA ARG A 98 -16.62 0.31 6.46
C ARG A 98 -15.33 0.43 5.64
N TRP A 99 -14.19 0.39 6.30
CA TRP A 99 -12.90 0.34 5.65
C TRP A 99 -12.78 -0.89 4.74
N PHE A 100 -13.15 -2.06 5.23
CA PHE A 100 -13.16 -3.29 4.44
C PHE A 100 -14.07 -3.19 3.21
N SER A 101 -15.27 -2.67 3.40
CA SER A 101 -16.21 -2.46 2.29
C SER A 101 -15.64 -1.50 1.25
N PHE A 102 -14.97 -0.43 1.69
CA PHE A 102 -14.31 0.52 0.80
C PHE A 102 -13.11 -0.10 0.06
N VAL A 103 -12.22 -0.80 0.75
CA VAL A 103 -11.10 -1.49 0.12
C VAL A 103 -11.62 -2.50 -0.91
N ASN A 104 -12.59 -3.33 -0.54
CA ASN A 104 -13.19 -4.31 -1.46
C ASN A 104 -13.84 -3.64 -2.67
N LEU A 105 -14.62 -2.58 -2.45
CA LEU A 105 -15.25 -1.83 -3.53
C LEU A 105 -14.20 -1.19 -4.44
N SER A 106 -13.18 -0.57 -3.88
CA SER A 106 -12.08 0.07 -4.63
C SER A 106 -11.32 -0.96 -5.45
N ILE A 107 -10.93 -2.08 -4.85
CA ILE A 107 -10.23 -3.15 -5.56
C ILE A 107 -11.11 -3.73 -6.66
N ASN A 108 -12.38 -4.03 -6.38
CA ASN A 108 -13.31 -4.55 -7.39
C ASN A 108 -13.53 -3.56 -8.53
N THR A 109 -13.65 -2.26 -8.23
CA THR A 109 -13.77 -1.21 -9.25
C THR A 109 -12.49 -1.11 -10.07
N ILE A 110 -11.31 -1.11 -9.44
CA ILE A 110 -10.04 -1.13 -10.14
C ILE A 110 -9.92 -2.39 -11.01
N MET A 111 -10.28 -3.55 -10.49
CA MET A 111 -10.18 -4.79 -11.25
C MET A 111 -11.15 -4.85 -12.43
N SER A 112 -12.40 -4.40 -12.25
CA SER A 112 -13.44 -4.49 -13.28
C SER A 112 -13.31 -3.40 -14.34
N THR A 113 -13.06 -2.16 -13.92
CA THR A 113 -13.08 -0.98 -14.81
C THR A 113 -11.70 -0.72 -15.42
N PHE A 114 -10.66 -0.75 -14.61
CA PHE A 114 -9.31 -0.36 -15.06
C PHE A 114 -8.51 -1.45 -15.73
N ARG A 115 -8.82 -2.71 -15.48
CA ARG A 115 -8.11 -3.79 -16.17
C ARG A 115 -8.19 -3.67 -17.69
N GLN A 116 -9.25 -3.09 -18.22
CA GLN A 116 -9.44 -2.89 -19.66
C GLN A 116 -8.80 -1.59 -20.15
N VAL A 117 -8.79 -0.53 -19.33
CA VAL A 117 -8.32 0.80 -19.70
C VAL A 117 -6.85 0.98 -19.35
N LYS A 118 -6.47 0.64 -18.11
CA LYS A 118 -5.12 0.91 -17.60
C LYS A 118 -4.79 -0.02 -16.43
N GLN A 119 -3.61 -0.59 -16.44
CA GLN A 119 -3.12 -1.40 -15.33
C GLN A 119 -2.41 -0.51 -14.31
N LEU A 120 -2.68 -0.74 -13.03
CA LEU A 120 -2.12 0.01 -11.91
C LEU A 120 -1.31 -0.87 -10.96
N ALA A 121 -0.23 -0.32 -10.42
CA ALA A 121 0.43 -0.81 -9.22
C ALA A 121 -0.20 -0.10 -8.01
N VAL A 122 -0.83 -0.86 -7.13
CA VAL A 122 -1.61 -0.33 -6.01
C VAL A 122 -1.05 -0.84 -4.70
N PHE A 123 -0.74 0.09 -3.81
CA PHE A 123 -0.26 -0.18 -2.46
C PHE A 123 -1.33 0.18 -1.45
N PHE A 124 -1.62 -0.73 -0.54
CA PHE A 124 -2.48 -0.48 0.61
C PHE A 124 -1.64 -0.52 1.88
N VAL A 125 -1.74 0.53 2.68
CA VAL A 125 -1.01 0.65 3.94
C VAL A 125 -1.98 0.44 5.11
N ALA A 126 -1.67 -0.51 5.98
CA ALA A 126 -2.49 -0.84 7.15
C ALA A 126 -1.64 -1.17 8.38
N PRO A 127 -2.15 -0.96 9.62
CA PRO A 127 -1.39 -1.29 10.82
C PRO A 127 -1.10 -2.78 10.96
N THR A 128 -2.06 -3.64 10.66
CA THR A 128 -1.93 -5.11 10.71
C THR A 128 -2.77 -5.77 9.63
N HIS A 129 -2.46 -7.02 9.32
CA HIS A 129 -3.25 -7.83 8.38
C HIS A 129 -4.68 -8.12 8.88
N ASN A 130 -4.93 -8.04 10.19
CA ASN A 130 -6.26 -8.27 10.77
C ASN A 130 -7.27 -7.16 10.39
N TRP A 131 -6.80 -6.03 9.92
CA TRP A 131 -7.62 -4.94 9.39
C TRP A 131 -8.20 -5.26 8.01
N ILE A 132 -7.78 -6.35 7.39
CA ILE A 132 -8.29 -6.78 6.08
C ILE A 132 -9.10 -8.06 6.26
N ASP A 133 -10.34 -8.02 5.78
CA ASP A 133 -11.24 -9.16 5.80
C ASP A 133 -10.61 -10.38 5.11
N LYS A 134 -10.97 -11.59 5.56
CA LYS A 134 -10.50 -12.85 4.97
C LYS A 134 -10.72 -12.90 3.45
N GLN A 135 -11.87 -12.39 2.98
CA GLN A 135 -12.20 -12.33 1.55
C GLN A 135 -11.30 -11.34 0.79
N ALA A 136 -11.04 -10.16 1.37
CA ALA A 136 -10.18 -9.16 0.76
C ALA A 136 -8.70 -9.56 0.72
N ARG A 137 -8.25 -10.44 1.63
CA ARG A 137 -6.88 -10.98 1.58
C ARG A 137 -6.59 -11.70 0.27
N GLY A 138 -7.59 -12.34 -0.32
CA GLY A 138 -7.49 -12.99 -1.61
C GLY A 138 -7.29 -12.06 -2.81
N LEU A 139 -7.53 -10.77 -2.63
CA LEU A 139 -7.34 -9.77 -3.68
C LEU A 139 -5.90 -9.28 -3.77
N PHE A 140 -5.11 -9.44 -2.71
CA PHE A 140 -3.70 -9.09 -2.69
C PHE A 140 -2.84 -10.24 -3.18
N GLU A 141 -1.88 -9.93 -4.03
CA GLU A 141 -0.91 -10.90 -4.52
C GLU A 141 0.38 -10.87 -3.72
N TYR A 142 0.69 -9.70 -3.15
CA TYR A 142 1.91 -9.46 -2.42
C TYR A 142 1.62 -8.85 -1.05
N TYR A 143 2.48 -9.20 -0.12
CA TYR A 143 2.41 -8.77 1.27
C TYR A 143 3.80 -8.32 1.74
N CYS A 144 3.87 -7.16 2.34
CA CYS A 144 5.10 -6.56 2.84
C CYS A 144 4.94 -6.25 4.33
N VAL A 145 5.79 -6.84 5.16
CA VAL A 145 5.86 -6.53 6.60
C VAL A 145 7.00 -5.55 6.83
N VAL A 146 6.69 -4.40 7.43
CA VAL A 146 7.64 -3.31 7.67
C VAL A 146 7.91 -3.16 9.16
N GLU A 147 9.17 -3.06 9.51
CA GLU A 147 9.64 -2.82 10.88
C GLU A 147 10.81 -1.84 10.91
N LYS A 148 10.94 -1.10 12.02
CA LYS A 148 12.14 -0.35 12.34
C LYS A 148 13.07 -1.17 13.20
N ARG A 149 14.35 -1.13 12.89
CA ARG A 149 15.42 -1.74 13.69
C ARG A 149 16.48 -0.72 14.01
N LEU A 150 16.98 -0.79 15.22
CA LEU A 150 18.21 -0.07 15.61
C LEU A 150 19.41 -0.86 15.05
N THR A 151 20.25 -0.18 14.30
CA THR A 151 21.52 -0.72 13.76
C THR A 151 22.68 0.12 14.28
N GLU A 152 23.90 -0.32 14.09
CA GLU A 152 25.12 0.43 14.45
C GLU A 152 25.16 1.80 13.77
N SER A 153 24.59 1.92 12.56
CA SER A 153 24.50 3.17 11.80
C SER A 153 23.25 4.02 12.10
N GLY A 154 22.47 3.67 13.12
CA GLY A 154 21.23 4.36 13.50
C GLY A 154 19.96 3.54 13.21
N THR A 155 18.82 4.21 13.28
CA THR A 155 17.54 3.54 13.03
C THR A 155 17.27 3.40 11.54
N ARG A 156 17.06 2.17 11.08
CA ARG A 156 16.75 1.84 9.68
C ARG A 156 15.41 1.14 9.56
N VAL A 157 14.81 1.23 8.38
CA VAL A 157 13.55 0.57 8.03
C VAL A 157 13.87 -0.70 7.24
N PHE A 158 13.30 -1.82 7.69
CA PHE A 158 13.41 -3.11 7.01
C PHE A 158 12.04 -3.58 6.58
N CYS A 159 12.00 -4.28 5.46
CA CYS A 159 10.80 -4.97 5.06
C CYS A 159 11.06 -6.41 4.63
N GLN A 160 10.07 -7.26 4.86
CA GLN A 160 10.04 -8.64 4.40
C GLN A 160 8.92 -8.81 3.39
N LEU A 161 9.27 -9.28 2.20
CA LEU A 161 8.33 -9.49 1.10
C LEU A 161 7.82 -10.93 1.04
N TYR A 162 6.51 -11.07 0.82
CA TYR A 162 5.84 -12.35 0.60
C TYR A 162 4.93 -12.27 -0.62
N GLN A 163 4.77 -13.39 -1.30
CA GLN A 163 3.71 -13.63 -2.24
C GLN A 163 2.58 -14.38 -1.55
N ILE A 164 1.34 -13.96 -1.75
CA ILE A 164 0.16 -14.67 -1.25
C ILE A 164 -0.16 -15.79 -2.22
N GLY A 165 -0.18 -17.00 -1.74
CA GLY A 165 -0.57 -18.20 -2.47
C GLY A 165 -1.89 -18.77 -1.96
N PHE A 166 -2.59 -19.48 -2.81
CA PHE A 166 -3.80 -20.22 -2.48
C PHE A 166 -3.64 -21.67 -2.91
N ASN A 167 -4.12 -22.59 -2.11
CA ASN A 167 -4.20 -24.00 -2.49
C ASN A 167 -5.56 -24.26 -3.16
N TYR A 168 -5.64 -24.01 -4.45
CA TYR A 168 -6.89 -24.21 -5.21
C TYR A 168 -7.27 -25.68 -5.39
N TRP A 169 -6.36 -26.60 -5.12
CA TRP A 169 -6.58 -28.06 -5.25
C TRP A 169 -7.20 -28.67 -3.99
N ASP A 170 -7.07 -28.01 -2.85
CA ASP A 170 -7.67 -28.44 -1.60
C ASP A 170 -8.93 -27.62 -1.32
N LEU A 171 -10.08 -28.21 -1.57
CA LEU A 171 -11.38 -27.59 -1.32
C LEU A 171 -11.66 -27.38 0.19
N ARG A 172 -10.91 -28.05 1.07
CA ARG A 172 -11.07 -27.96 2.53
C ARG A 172 -10.26 -26.82 3.13
N ASP A 173 -9.10 -26.52 2.53
CA ASP A 173 -8.20 -25.46 3.00
C ASP A 173 -7.87 -24.47 1.88
N GLN A 174 -8.80 -23.56 1.63
CA GLN A 174 -8.59 -22.44 0.71
C GLN A 174 -7.96 -21.22 1.41
N MET A 175 -7.34 -21.42 2.57
CA MET A 175 -6.70 -20.34 3.31
C MET A 175 -5.47 -19.81 2.57
N PRO A 176 -5.32 -18.48 2.47
CA PRO A 176 -4.13 -17.91 1.89
C PRO A 176 -2.90 -18.22 2.75
N TYR A 177 -1.81 -18.62 2.11
CA TYR A 177 -0.52 -18.82 2.77
C TYR A 177 0.54 -17.84 2.23
N LEU A 178 1.51 -17.50 3.07
CA LEU A 178 2.58 -16.61 2.71
C LEU A 178 3.80 -17.36 2.22
N LYS A 179 4.23 -17.08 0.99
CA LYS A 179 5.42 -17.64 0.37
C LYS A 179 6.48 -16.57 0.24
N LYS A 180 7.66 -16.81 0.80
CA LYS A 180 8.81 -15.90 0.62
C LYS A 180 9.14 -15.76 -0.87
N ILE A 181 9.33 -14.54 -1.33
CA ILE A 181 9.72 -14.24 -2.70
C ILE A 181 11.12 -14.80 -2.95
N ARG A 182 11.32 -15.34 -4.14
CA ARG A 182 12.62 -15.85 -4.61
C ARG A 182 13.05 -15.05 -5.83
N PHE A 183 14.32 -14.75 -5.90
CA PHE A 183 14.94 -14.11 -7.07
C PHE A 183 16.25 -14.79 -7.43
N ILE A 184 16.68 -14.61 -8.68
CA ILE A 184 17.97 -15.09 -9.17
C ILE A 184 18.90 -13.87 -9.23
N TRP A 185 20.08 -13.98 -8.68
CA TRP A 185 21.14 -13.02 -8.83
C TRP A 185 22.44 -13.74 -9.15
N ASN A 186 23.10 -13.32 -10.25
CA ASN A 186 24.30 -13.97 -10.77
C ASN A 186 24.17 -15.51 -10.89
N GLY A 187 23.04 -15.97 -11.46
CA GLY A 187 22.76 -17.39 -11.67
C GLY A 187 22.37 -18.19 -10.42
N LYS A 188 22.42 -17.61 -9.22
CA LYS A 188 22.07 -18.27 -7.96
C LYS A 188 20.68 -17.84 -7.49
N ILE A 189 19.95 -18.78 -6.86
CA ILE A 189 18.60 -18.53 -6.30
C ILE A 189 18.73 -18.04 -4.86
N TYR A 190 18.13 -16.89 -4.60
CA TYR A 190 18.04 -16.31 -3.25
C TYR A 190 16.58 -16.28 -2.80
N ARG A 191 16.38 -16.39 -1.49
CA ARG A 191 15.10 -16.10 -0.85
C ARG A 191 15.15 -14.71 -0.27
N CYS A 192 14.13 -13.89 -0.54
CA CYS A 192 14.00 -12.56 0.04
C CYS A 192 13.90 -12.68 1.57
N GLY A 193 14.92 -12.25 2.29
CA GLY A 193 14.94 -12.05 3.74
C GLY A 193 14.42 -10.65 4.10
N PRO A 194 14.50 -10.22 5.36
CA PRO A 194 14.34 -8.82 5.71
C PRO A 194 15.41 -7.99 5.01
N MET A 195 14.98 -7.00 4.23
CA MET A 195 15.87 -6.13 3.47
C MET A 195 15.66 -4.68 3.90
N ASP A 196 16.74 -3.93 3.92
CA ASP A 196 16.71 -2.50 4.18
C ASP A 196 15.95 -1.75 3.07
N VAL A 197 15.18 -0.74 3.47
CA VAL A 197 14.42 0.12 2.56
C VAL A 197 15.05 1.50 2.58
N GLU A 198 15.46 1.99 1.41
CA GLU A 198 15.93 3.36 1.29
C GLU A 198 14.78 4.36 1.54
N PRO A 199 15.09 5.54 2.10
CA PRO A 199 14.09 6.59 2.21
C PRO A 199 13.64 7.06 0.81
N PRO A 200 12.38 7.55 0.68
CA PRO A 200 11.95 8.25 -0.53
C PRO A 200 12.79 9.52 -0.75
N SER A 201 12.74 10.09 -1.95
CA SER A 201 13.39 11.37 -2.22
C SER A 201 12.79 12.50 -1.37
N GLU A 202 13.60 13.52 -1.09
CA GLU A 202 13.18 14.69 -0.29
C GLU A 202 11.93 15.37 -0.89
N ARG A 203 11.84 15.43 -2.22
CA ARG A 203 10.67 15.96 -2.92
C ARG A 203 9.40 15.21 -2.54
N VAL A 204 9.43 13.88 -2.60
CA VAL A 204 8.27 13.02 -2.29
C VAL A 204 7.92 13.10 -0.82
N VAL A 205 8.92 13.11 0.06
CA VAL A 205 8.72 13.25 1.51
C VAL A 205 8.03 14.57 1.83
N LYS A 206 8.56 15.69 1.35
CA LYS A 206 8.00 17.03 1.60
C LYS A 206 6.55 17.14 1.15
N GLU A 207 6.26 16.70 -0.08
CA GLU A 207 4.91 16.74 -0.65
C GLU A 207 3.92 15.87 0.16
N TYR A 208 4.36 14.69 0.58
CA TYR A 208 3.56 13.77 1.39
C TYR A 208 3.31 14.33 2.80
N GLU A 209 4.32 14.88 3.47
CA GLU A 209 4.18 15.42 4.82
C GLU A 209 3.22 16.62 4.87
N GLU A 210 3.30 17.54 3.88
CA GLU A 210 2.35 18.64 3.74
C GLU A 210 0.89 18.13 3.67
N MET A 211 0.64 17.12 2.82
CA MET A 211 -0.70 16.53 2.68
C MET A 211 -1.15 15.78 3.92
N SER A 212 -0.29 14.95 4.48
CA SER A 212 -0.58 14.15 5.68
C SER A 212 -0.87 15.05 6.87
N LEU A 213 -0.13 16.14 7.05
CA LEU A 213 -0.36 17.11 8.11
C LEU A 213 -1.72 17.82 7.95
N GLN A 214 -2.04 18.25 6.74
CA GLN A 214 -3.34 18.87 6.43
C GLN A 214 -4.49 17.91 6.69
N PHE A 215 -4.37 16.66 6.25
CA PHE A 215 -5.34 15.61 6.49
C PHE A 215 -5.57 15.35 7.99
N LYS A 216 -4.51 15.18 8.76
CA LYS A 216 -4.58 14.95 10.23
C LYS A 216 -5.20 16.13 10.98
N ARG A 217 -4.90 17.36 10.57
CA ARG A 217 -5.54 18.57 11.13
C ARG A 217 -7.05 18.59 10.89
N ASN A 218 -7.48 18.25 9.68
CA ASN A 218 -8.91 18.21 9.34
C ASN A 218 -9.66 17.16 10.17
N ILE A 219 -9.07 15.96 10.34
CA ILE A 219 -9.67 14.92 11.21
C ILE A 219 -9.80 15.41 12.63
N LEU A 220 -8.75 16.00 13.21
CA LEU A 220 -8.79 16.53 14.58
C LEU A 220 -9.89 17.56 14.75
N LEU A 221 -10.06 18.47 13.78
CA LEU A 221 -11.12 19.45 13.77
C LEU A 221 -12.52 18.81 13.71
N GLU A 222 -12.72 17.85 12.83
CA GLU A 222 -14.00 17.11 12.71
C GLU A 222 -14.35 16.35 13.99
N GLU A 223 -13.40 15.67 14.60
CA GLU A 223 -13.62 14.93 15.84
C GLU A 223 -13.87 15.88 17.02
N THR A 224 -13.16 17.00 17.10
CA THR A 224 -13.40 18.03 18.14
C THR A 224 -14.80 18.62 17.99
N LEU A 225 -15.25 18.92 16.77
CA LEU A 225 -16.60 19.43 16.52
C LEU A 225 -17.70 18.43 16.90
N LYS A 226 -17.48 17.13 16.66
CA LYS A 226 -18.42 16.08 17.10
C LYS A 226 -18.51 15.99 18.63
N LEU A 227 -17.39 16.12 19.33
CA LEU A 227 -17.34 16.09 20.79
C LEU A 227 -17.99 17.34 21.42
N THR A 228 -17.79 18.51 20.81
CA THR A 228 -18.35 19.78 21.32
C THR A 228 -19.78 20.03 20.87
N GLY A 229 -20.22 19.50 19.73
CA GLY A 229 -21.60 19.62 19.21
C GLY A 229 -22.60 18.69 19.88
N GLY A 230 -22.16 17.62 20.54
CA GLY A 230 -23.04 16.67 21.25
C GLY A 230 -23.77 17.22 22.51
N GLU A 231 -23.40 18.40 22.99
CA GLU A 231 -24.04 19.00 24.15
C GLU A 231 -25.33 19.82 23.85
N LYS A 232 -25.66 20.07 22.56
CA LYS A 232 -26.83 20.94 22.26
C LYS A 232 -28.16 20.22 22.01
N ASP A 233 -28.20 18.90 21.84
CA ASP A 233 -29.46 18.17 21.60
C ASP A 233 -30.09 17.48 22.82
N GLY A 234 -29.52 17.66 24.03
CA GLY A 234 -30.02 17.08 25.27
C GLY A 234 -31.12 17.85 25.96
N LYS A 235 -31.59 19.03 25.49
CA LYS A 235 -32.57 19.90 26.17
C LYS A 235 -33.78 20.29 25.35
N ARG A 236 -34.39 19.37 24.61
CA ARG A 236 -35.76 19.57 24.11
C ARG A 236 -36.48 18.23 24.01
N ARG A 237 -36.92 17.69 25.14
CA ARG A 237 -38.14 16.86 25.30
C ARG A 237 -38.58 16.99 26.75
N LYS A 238 -39.40 17.97 27.04
CA LYS A 238 -40.42 17.95 28.07
C LYS A 238 -41.75 18.05 27.37
#